data_c64eeb28d3584b932f6709c7885d3edf
#
_entry.id   c64eeb28d3584b932f6709c7885d3edf
#
_cell.length_a   1.000
_cell.length_b   1.000
_cell.length_c   1.000
_cell.angle_alpha   90.00
_cell.angle_beta   90.00
_cell.angle_gamma   90.00
#
_symmetry.space_group_name_H-M   'P 1'
#
loop_
_entity.id
_entity.type
_entity.pdbx_description
1 polymer ?
#
loop_
_entity_poly.entity_id
_entity_poly.type
_entity_poly.pdbx_seq_one_letter_code
_entity_poly.pdbx_strand_id
1 'polypeptide(L)'
;MRVGIHLPHIGRKAGPEAIRRAAVQAEELGFADAWTSEHIIIPKGASYPPSALFYDPVLTLTWAAAYTKRIGLGTSVLVLPMRHPLPLAKELATLQNLSEGRLILGAGVGWLEAEFAALGVPFRERGRRMDEGIAMMLAVWGEDPVSFTTRHIPAVIQDMRMLPQPVKPIPIWIGGSSEAALARAMRLDGWHGSRLSPEAAAPIVRRLREKRPDREFTISLRSSWDSKDDAALGAWLAAYGEAGVGHILVEPAERALDDWLRVVERVARVAEGVQT
;
A
#
# COMPACT_ATOMS: atom_id res chain seq x y z
N MET A 1 11.91 -6.49 12.65
CA MET A 1 10.94 -5.64 11.89
C MET A 1 11.07 -5.98 10.42
N ARG A 2 9.97 -6.18 9.67
CA ARG A 2 10.03 -6.40 8.21
C ARG A 2 10.30 -5.06 7.49
N VAL A 3 11.06 -5.10 6.40
CA VAL A 3 11.37 -3.92 5.58
C VAL A 3 10.86 -4.11 4.16
N GLY A 4 9.97 -3.23 3.74
CA GLY A 4 9.48 -3.12 2.36
C GLY A 4 10.13 -1.95 1.63
N ILE A 5 10.02 -1.93 0.31
CA ILE A 5 10.56 -0.88 -0.54
C ILE A 5 9.52 -0.29 -1.48
N HIS A 6 9.49 1.03 -1.60
CA HIS A 6 8.61 1.72 -2.54
C HIS A 6 9.23 1.77 -3.93
N LEU A 7 8.57 1.15 -4.93
CA LEU A 7 9.07 1.03 -6.30
C LEU A 7 9.20 2.39 -7.01
N PRO A 8 10.12 2.52 -7.98
CA PRO A 8 10.34 3.74 -8.75
C PRO A 8 9.31 3.93 -9.88
N HIS A 9 8.01 3.93 -9.55
CA HIS A 9 6.90 4.06 -10.52
C HIS A 9 6.42 5.51 -10.69
N ILE A 10 7.10 6.49 -10.07
CA ILE A 10 6.76 7.90 -10.04
C ILE A 10 7.89 8.74 -10.62
N GLY A 11 7.54 9.77 -11.40
CA GLY A 11 8.47 10.76 -11.90
C GLY A 11 9.38 10.26 -13.00
N ARG A 12 10.46 11.01 -13.29
CA ARG A 12 11.35 10.77 -14.45
C ARG A 12 12.09 9.44 -14.42
N LYS A 13 12.27 8.84 -13.25
CA LYS A 13 12.92 7.53 -13.09
C LYS A 13 11.98 6.37 -13.43
N ALA A 14 10.66 6.63 -13.50
CA ALA A 14 9.68 5.59 -13.75
C ALA A 14 9.72 5.10 -15.21
N GLY A 15 9.52 3.80 -15.37
CA GLY A 15 9.46 3.15 -16.67
C GLY A 15 9.42 1.63 -16.49
N PRO A 16 9.04 0.88 -17.54
CA PRO A 16 8.88 -0.58 -17.44
C PRO A 16 10.17 -1.29 -17.00
N GLU A 17 11.32 -0.89 -17.55
CA GLU A 17 12.61 -1.47 -17.19
C GLU A 17 13.05 -1.06 -15.77
N ALA A 18 12.78 0.18 -15.35
CA ALA A 18 13.08 0.65 -13.99
C ALA A 18 12.28 -0.14 -12.95
N ILE A 19 10.99 -0.34 -13.19
CA ILE A 19 10.10 -1.10 -12.30
C ILE A 19 10.55 -2.57 -12.23
N ARG A 20 10.85 -3.19 -13.40
CA ARG A 20 11.35 -4.56 -13.47
C ARG A 20 12.65 -4.75 -12.67
N ARG A 21 13.67 -3.94 -12.95
CA ARG A 21 14.97 -4.00 -12.26
C ARG A 21 14.83 -3.81 -10.76
N ALA A 22 14.05 -2.81 -10.35
CA ALA A 22 13.81 -2.52 -8.95
C ALA A 22 13.11 -3.67 -8.21
N ALA A 23 12.09 -4.28 -8.81
CA ALA A 23 11.36 -5.39 -8.19
C ALA A 23 12.24 -6.64 -8.07
N VAL A 24 13.00 -6.99 -9.12
CA VAL A 24 13.91 -8.13 -9.11
C VAL A 24 15.02 -7.92 -8.08
N GLN A 25 15.67 -6.76 -8.07
CA GLN A 25 16.73 -6.45 -7.11
C GLN A 25 16.21 -6.46 -5.65
N ALA A 26 15.00 -5.92 -5.41
CA ALA A 26 14.41 -5.95 -4.08
C ALA A 26 14.16 -7.40 -3.60
N GLU A 27 13.72 -8.29 -4.48
CA GLU A 27 13.56 -9.71 -4.16
C GLU A 27 14.90 -10.39 -3.88
N GLU A 28 15.92 -10.13 -4.69
CA GLU A 28 17.28 -10.68 -4.54
C GLU A 28 17.92 -10.23 -3.23
N LEU A 29 17.70 -8.99 -2.84
CA LEU A 29 18.19 -8.39 -1.59
C LEU A 29 17.36 -8.75 -0.35
N GLY A 30 16.30 -9.55 -0.48
CA GLY A 30 15.53 -10.06 0.65
C GLY A 30 14.52 -9.08 1.27
N PHE A 31 14.12 -8.04 0.56
CA PHE A 31 13.01 -7.20 1.03
C PHE A 31 11.73 -8.02 1.19
N ALA A 32 10.95 -7.70 2.24
CA ALA A 32 9.70 -8.40 2.50
C ALA A 32 8.66 -8.17 1.39
N ASP A 33 8.60 -6.94 0.89
CA ASP A 33 7.59 -6.53 -0.07
C ASP A 33 8.00 -5.28 -0.87
N ALA A 34 7.40 -5.14 -2.07
CA ALA A 34 7.56 -4.03 -3.00
C ALA A 34 6.23 -3.30 -3.16
N TRP A 35 6.25 -1.96 -3.10
CA TRP A 35 5.05 -1.14 -2.95
C TRP A 35 4.92 -0.07 -4.03
N THR A 36 3.66 0.26 -4.34
CA THR A 36 3.30 1.37 -5.22
C THR A 36 2.29 2.30 -4.55
N SER A 37 2.13 3.52 -5.05
CA SER A 37 1.14 4.49 -4.57
C SER A 37 0.32 5.05 -5.72
N GLU A 38 -0.78 5.72 -5.40
CA GLU A 38 -1.76 6.16 -6.40
C GLU A 38 -1.92 7.67 -6.47
N HIS A 39 -1.91 8.18 -7.69
CA HIS A 39 -2.61 9.35 -8.17
C HIS A 39 -3.08 9.07 -9.60
N ILE A 40 -4.32 9.39 -9.94
CA ILE A 40 -4.91 9.18 -11.26
C ILE A 40 -4.72 10.42 -12.13
N ILE A 41 -5.05 11.59 -11.59
CA ILE A 41 -4.95 12.88 -12.27
C ILE A 41 -4.60 13.98 -11.27
N ILE A 42 -3.66 14.85 -11.63
CA ILE A 42 -3.13 15.88 -10.74
C ILE A 42 -3.29 17.24 -11.38
N PRO A 43 -3.82 18.26 -10.70
CA PRO A 43 -3.92 19.61 -11.22
C PRO A 43 -2.55 20.18 -11.62
N LYS A 44 -2.49 20.86 -12.78
CA LYS A 44 -1.29 21.57 -13.20
C LYS A 44 -0.92 22.63 -12.14
N GLY A 45 0.29 22.58 -11.63
CA GLY A 45 0.76 23.54 -10.62
C GLY A 45 0.47 23.11 -9.17
N ALA A 46 -0.05 21.91 -8.92
CA ALA A 46 -0.10 21.37 -7.56
C ALA A 46 1.32 21.29 -6.97
N SER A 47 1.47 21.73 -5.71
CA SER A 47 2.76 21.67 -4.99
C SER A 47 3.13 20.25 -4.58
N TYR A 48 2.14 19.38 -4.43
CA TYR A 48 2.28 17.95 -4.12
C TYR A 48 1.18 17.15 -4.83
N PRO A 49 1.50 15.97 -5.36
CA PRO A 49 2.80 15.30 -5.38
C PRO A 49 3.80 16.00 -6.33
N PRO A 50 5.11 15.72 -6.18
CA PRO A 50 6.17 16.44 -6.93
C PRO A 50 6.22 16.12 -8.43
N SER A 51 5.39 15.20 -8.90
CA SER A 51 5.26 14.78 -10.31
C SER A 51 3.83 14.39 -10.61
N ALA A 52 3.37 14.65 -11.83
CA ALA A 52 2.11 14.10 -12.34
C ALA A 52 2.31 12.75 -13.07
N LEU A 53 3.56 12.32 -13.25
CA LEU A 53 3.85 11.02 -13.85
C LEU A 53 3.75 9.95 -12.78
N PHE A 54 2.64 9.22 -12.80
CA PHE A 54 2.39 8.03 -12.01
C PHE A 54 1.99 6.89 -12.93
N TYR A 55 2.61 5.74 -12.77
CA TYR A 55 2.07 4.51 -13.32
C TYR A 55 0.96 3.99 -12.41
N ASP A 56 -0.09 3.40 -13.01
CA ASP A 56 -1.16 2.78 -12.23
C ASP A 56 -0.60 1.74 -11.25
N PRO A 57 -0.99 1.79 -9.97
CA PRO A 57 -0.39 0.94 -8.94
C PRO A 57 -0.65 -0.55 -9.16
N VAL A 58 -1.87 -0.94 -9.56
CA VAL A 58 -2.23 -2.36 -9.73
C VAL A 58 -1.54 -2.95 -10.96
N LEU A 59 -1.51 -2.21 -12.07
CA LEU A 59 -0.80 -2.63 -13.28
C LEU A 59 0.71 -2.69 -13.06
N THR A 60 1.27 -1.75 -12.29
CA THR A 60 2.68 -1.75 -11.91
C THR A 60 3.04 -2.98 -11.08
N LEU A 61 2.22 -3.33 -10.09
CA LEU A 61 2.42 -4.53 -9.28
C LEU A 61 2.23 -5.81 -10.10
N THR A 62 1.30 -5.83 -11.05
CA THR A 62 1.13 -6.95 -11.98
C THR A 62 2.37 -7.16 -12.84
N TRP A 63 2.97 -6.06 -13.34
CA TRP A 63 4.24 -6.09 -14.06
C TRP A 63 5.37 -6.63 -13.18
N ALA A 64 5.50 -6.14 -11.94
CA ALA A 64 6.49 -6.64 -10.98
C ALA A 64 6.29 -8.12 -10.65
N ALA A 65 5.04 -8.56 -10.48
CA ALA A 65 4.69 -9.96 -10.21
C ALA A 65 5.21 -10.93 -11.28
N ALA A 66 5.21 -10.52 -12.56
CA ALA A 66 5.66 -11.34 -13.68
C ALA A 66 7.17 -11.66 -13.61
N TYR A 67 7.97 -10.85 -12.93
CA TYR A 67 9.43 -10.99 -12.82
C TYR A 67 9.92 -11.42 -11.44
N THR A 68 9.02 -11.63 -10.49
CA THR A 68 9.34 -11.99 -9.10
C THR A 68 8.54 -13.22 -8.66
N LYS A 69 9.03 -13.93 -7.62
CA LYS A 69 8.41 -15.18 -7.16
C LYS A 69 8.06 -15.19 -5.67
N ARG A 70 8.74 -14.39 -4.84
CA ARG A 70 8.66 -14.45 -3.38
C ARG A 70 8.24 -13.14 -2.74
N ILE A 71 8.74 -12.00 -3.25
CA ILE A 71 8.51 -10.69 -2.67
C ILE A 71 7.01 -10.36 -2.63
N GLY A 72 6.53 -9.86 -1.48
CA GLY A 72 5.17 -9.36 -1.36
C GLY A 72 4.93 -8.14 -2.26
N LEU A 73 3.68 -7.87 -2.61
CA LEU A 73 3.29 -6.80 -3.53
C LEU A 73 2.23 -5.93 -2.84
N GLY A 74 2.53 -4.67 -2.55
CA GLY A 74 1.67 -3.82 -1.75
C GLY A 74 1.28 -2.50 -2.41
N THR A 75 0.14 -1.93 -2.00
CA THR A 75 -0.27 -0.57 -2.37
C THR A 75 -0.18 0.38 -1.18
N SER A 76 0.40 1.57 -1.32
CA SER A 76 0.67 2.53 -0.24
C SER A 76 0.24 3.97 -0.59
N VAL A 77 -1.01 4.27 -0.72
CA VAL A 77 -2.18 3.39 -0.64
C VAL A 77 -2.98 3.47 -1.94
N LEU A 78 -3.82 2.49 -2.19
CA LEU A 78 -4.86 2.59 -3.21
C LEU A 78 -6.02 3.45 -2.66
N VAL A 79 -6.47 4.44 -3.40
CA VAL A 79 -7.55 5.35 -2.98
C VAL A 79 -8.90 4.73 -3.36
N LEU A 80 -9.40 3.83 -2.53
CA LEU A 80 -10.57 3.00 -2.84
C LEU A 80 -11.80 3.79 -3.30
N PRO A 81 -12.16 4.95 -2.70
CA PRO A 81 -13.37 5.67 -3.11
C PRO A 81 -13.33 6.22 -4.54
N MET A 82 -12.15 6.37 -5.15
CA MET A 82 -11.99 6.81 -6.53
C MET A 82 -12.25 5.70 -7.56
N ARG A 83 -12.31 4.45 -7.12
CA ARG A 83 -12.49 3.27 -7.97
C ARG A 83 -13.83 2.62 -7.71
N HIS A 84 -14.45 2.07 -8.76
CA HIS A 84 -15.60 1.22 -8.55
C HIS A 84 -15.16 -0.14 -7.98
N PRO A 85 -15.72 -0.59 -6.83
CA PRO A 85 -15.19 -1.75 -6.11
C PRO A 85 -15.31 -3.08 -6.85
N LEU A 86 -16.27 -3.28 -7.74
CA LEU A 86 -16.42 -4.55 -8.48
C LEU A 86 -15.29 -4.79 -9.50
N PRO A 87 -15.00 -3.88 -10.44
CA PRO A 87 -13.82 -4.02 -11.31
C PRO A 87 -12.55 -4.16 -10.50
N LEU A 88 -12.39 -3.33 -9.45
CA LEU A 88 -11.22 -3.38 -8.58
C LEU A 88 -11.10 -4.74 -7.86
N ALA A 89 -12.18 -5.28 -7.32
CA ALA A 89 -12.18 -6.60 -6.69
C ALA A 89 -11.71 -7.69 -7.66
N LYS A 90 -12.13 -7.59 -8.93
CA LYS A 90 -11.71 -8.51 -9.99
C LYS A 90 -10.22 -8.37 -10.32
N GLU A 91 -9.73 -7.14 -10.45
CA GLU A 91 -8.32 -6.85 -10.71
C GLU A 91 -7.42 -7.38 -9.58
N LEU A 92 -7.79 -7.11 -8.33
CA LEU A 92 -7.04 -7.54 -7.16
C LEU A 92 -7.07 -9.07 -6.98
N ALA A 93 -8.21 -9.72 -7.20
CA ALA A 93 -8.30 -11.18 -7.18
C ALA A 93 -7.43 -11.81 -8.29
N THR A 94 -7.42 -11.19 -9.48
CA THR A 94 -6.57 -11.63 -10.59
C THR A 94 -5.08 -11.50 -10.23
N LEU A 95 -4.66 -10.34 -9.71
CA LEU A 95 -3.27 -10.13 -9.27
C LEU A 95 -2.89 -11.10 -8.13
N GLN A 96 -3.79 -11.33 -7.16
CA GLN A 96 -3.57 -12.28 -6.08
C GLN A 96 -3.30 -13.70 -6.60
N ASN A 97 -4.05 -14.11 -7.62
CA ASN A 97 -3.87 -15.42 -8.24
C ASN A 97 -2.60 -15.49 -9.09
N LEU A 98 -2.34 -14.48 -9.95
CA LEU A 98 -1.13 -14.42 -10.77
C LEU A 98 0.15 -14.31 -9.94
N SER A 99 0.07 -13.71 -8.76
CA SER A 99 1.18 -13.61 -7.82
C SER A 99 1.26 -14.74 -6.80
N GLU A 100 0.38 -15.77 -6.87
CA GLU A 100 0.34 -16.90 -5.96
C GLU A 100 0.12 -16.49 -4.48
N GLY A 101 -0.68 -15.45 -4.28
CA GLY A 101 -1.09 -15.01 -2.94
C GLY A 101 -0.12 -14.04 -2.27
N ARG A 102 0.58 -13.18 -3.03
CA ARG A 102 1.56 -12.20 -2.50
C ARG A 102 1.01 -10.78 -2.34
N LEU A 103 -0.24 -10.50 -2.73
CA LEU A 103 -0.81 -9.16 -2.68
C LEU A 103 -1.14 -8.72 -1.26
N ILE A 104 -0.85 -7.45 -0.94
CA ILE A 104 -1.27 -6.72 0.26
C ILE A 104 -1.99 -5.46 -0.20
N LEU A 105 -3.25 -5.31 0.18
CA LEU A 105 -4.03 -4.11 -0.14
C LEU A 105 -3.85 -3.05 0.94
N GLY A 106 -2.93 -2.12 0.75
CA GLY A 106 -2.92 -0.87 1.51
C GLY A 106 -3.96 0.09 0.93
N ALA A 107 -4.95 0.45 1.73
CA ALA A 107 -6.16 1.17 1.30
C ALA A 107 -6.31 2.51 2.02
N GLY A 108 -6.67 3.57 1.29
CA GLY A 108 -6.90 4.91 1.84
C GLY A 108 -8.15 5.57 1.31
N VAL A 109 -8.59 6.64 1.99
CA VAL A 109 -9.78 7.43 1.60
C VAL A 109 -9.47 8.51 0.58
N GLY A 110 -8.19 8.87 0.37
CA GLY A 110 -7.78 9.99 -0.49
C GLY A 110 -7.93 11.37 0.18
N TRP A 111 -7.18 12.33 -0.36
CA TRP A 111 -7.10 13.68 0.19
C TRP A 111 -7.22 14.78 -0.89
N LEU A 112 -6.91 14.49 -2.16
CA LEU A 112 -6.88 15.47 -3.24
C LEU A 112 -8.28 15.62 -3.86
N GLU A 113 -9.05 16.59 -3.37
CA GLU A 113 -10.45 16.82 -3.78
C GLU A 113 -10.61 17.02 -5.29
N ALA A 114 -9.61 17.61 -5.96
CA ALA A 114 -9.63 17.81 -7.41
C ALA A 114 -9.67 16.50 -8.21
N GLU A 115 -9.01 15.45 -7.73
CA GLU A 115 -9.10 14.12 -8.37
C GLU A 115 -10.52 13.55 -8.25
N PHE A 116 -11.15 13.66 -7.08
CA PHE A 116 -12.53 13.24 -6.87
C PHE A 116 -13.51 13.97 -7.78
N ALA A 117 -13.33 15.29 -7.92
CA ALA A 117 -14.15 16.10 -8.80
C ALA A 117 -13.99 15.67 -10.27
N ALA A 118 -12.76 15.42 -10.72
CA ALA A 118 -12.48 14.96 -12.09
C ALA A 118 -13.10 13.57 -12.38
N LEU A 119 -13.23 12.72 -11.37
CA LEU A 119 -13.83 11.39 -11.47
C LEU A 119 -15.34 11.38 -11.21
N GLY A 120 -15.96 12.53 -10.91
CA GLY A 120 -17.38 12.62 -10.56
C GLY A 120 -17.73 11.94 -9.23
N VAL A 121 -16.76 11.78 -8.33
CA VAL A 121 -16.95 11.11 -7.03
C VAL A 121 -17.15 12.14 -5.92
N PRO A 122 -18.23 12.08 -5.12
CA PRO A 122 -18.48 13.02 -4.04
C PRO A 122 -17.39 12.92 -2.93
N PHE A 123 -16.54 13.94 -2.81
CA PHE A 123 -15.42 13.96 -1.87
C PHE A 123 -15.86 13.76 -0.41
N ARG A 124 -17.00 14.36 -0.01
CA ARG A 124 -17.52 14.25 1.36
C ARG A 124 -18.03 12.86 1.72
N GLU A 125 -18.29 12.01 0.73
CA GLU A 125 -18.76 10.63 0.93
C GLU A 125 -17.62 9.60 0.91
N ARG A 126 -16.37 10.01 0.67
CA ARG A 126 -15.24 9.09 0.48
C ARG A 126 -15.06 8.06 1.61
N GLY A 127 -15.35 8.43 2.86
CA GLY A 127 -15.29 7.50 3.99
C GLY A 127 -16.34 6.39 3.90
N ARG A 128 -17.60 6.76 3.63
CA ARG A 128 -18.72 5.80 3.49
C ARG A 128 -18.54 4.91 2.25
N ARG A 129 -18.09 5.49 1.15
CA ARG A 129 -17.78 4.75 -0.08
C ARG A 129 -16.64 3.75 0.12
N MET A 130 -15.62 4.10 0.91
CA MET A 130 -14.54 3.18 1.28
C MET A 130 -15.08 2.02 2.13
N ASP A 131 -15.89 2.31 3.15
CA ASP A 131 -16.46 1.28 4.02
C ASP A 131 -17.34 0.31 3.23
N GLU A 132 -18.21 0.82 2.36
CA GLU A 132 -19.07 -0.01 1.49
C GLU A 132 -18.26 -0.75 0.43
N GLY A 133 -17.26 -0.11 -0.17
CA GLY A 133 -16.38 -0.74 -1.16
C GLY A 133 -15.60 -1.92 -0.59
N ILE A 134 -15.04 -1.78 0.63
CA ILE A 134 -14.36 -2.89 1.31
C ILE A 134 -15.36 -4.03 1.60
N ALA A 135 -16.54 -3.72 2.13
CA ALA A 135 -17.55 -4.73 2.40
C ALA A 135 -17.98 -5.49 1.14
N MET A 136 -18.18 -4.77 0.02
CA MET A 136 -18.50 -5.37 -1.27
C MET A 136 -17.37 -6.26 -1.79
N MET A 137 -16.10 -5.81 -1.73
CA MET A 137 -14.97 -6.61 -2.16
C MET A 137 -14.85 -7.90 -1.33
N LEU A 138 -14.99 -7.81 -0.02
CA LEU A 138 -14.96 -8.99 0.86
C LEU A 138 -16.07 -9.97 0.55
N ALA A 139 -17.30 -9.48 0.28
CA ALA A 139 -18.42 -10.33 -0.10
C ALA A 139 -18.15 -11.08 -1.41
N VAL A 140 -17.73 -10.38 -2.48
CA VAL A 140 -17.49 -11.04 -3.78
C VAL A 140 -16.24 -11.94 -3.78
N TRP A 141 -15.34 -11.79 -2.81
CA TRP A 141 -14.19 -12.70 -2.65
C TRP A 141 -14.53 -13.94 -1.80
N GLY A 142 -15.56 -13.87 -0.95
CA GLY A 142 -15.89 -14.94 0.00
C GLY A 142 -17.14 -15.72 -0.34
N GLU A 143 -18.03 -15.20 -1.18
CA GLU A 143 -19.32 -15.79 -1.49
C GLU A 143 -19.47 -16.14 -2.98
N ASP A 144 -20.10 -17.27 -3.29
CA ASP A 144 -20.39 -17.71 -4.66
C ASP A 144 -21.63 -18.64 -4.69
N PRO A 145 -22.79 -18.20 -5.16
CA PRO A 145 -23.10 -16.86 -5.66
C PRO A 145 -23.17 -15.80 -4.57
N VAL A 146 -23.02 -14.53 -4.94
CA VAL A 146 -23.05 -13.37 -4.05
C VAL A 146 -24.25 -12.47 -4.34
N SER A 147 -24.86 -11.96 -3.26
CA SER A 147 -25.83 -10.85 -3.31
C SER A 147 -25.39 -9.76 -2.32
N PHE A 148 -25.39 -8.50 -2.77
CA PHE A 148 -24.93 -7.38 -1.96
C PHE A 148 -25.76 -6.13 -2.22
N THR A 149 -26.22 -5.48 -1.14
CA THR A 149 -27.01 -4.24 -1.21
C THR A 149 -26.11 -3.03 -1.03
N THR A 150 -26.15 -2.11 -1.99
CA THR A 150 -25.38 -0.86 -1.97
C THR A 150 -26.22 0.32 -1.54
N ARG A 151 -25.56 1.36 -0.98
CA ARG A 151 -26.17 2.61 -0.55
C ARG A 151 -25.46 3.84 -1.09
N HIS A 152 -24.16 3.79 -1.25
CA HIS A 152 -23.30 4.90 -1.65
C HIS A 152 -22.61 4.67 -3.00
N ILE A 153 -22.58 3.43 -3.47
CA ILE A 153 -21.97 3.04 -4.73
C ILE A 153 -23.06 2.46 -5.62
N PRO A 154 -23.33 3.04 -6.81
CA PRO A 154 -24.34 2.51 -7.72
C PRO A 154 -23.95 1.11 -8.22
N ALA A 155 -24.60 0.06 -7.69
CA ALA A 155 -24.44 -1.31 -8.14
C ALA A 155 -25.67 -2.13 -7.81
N VAL A 156 -25.96 -3.14 -8.63
CA VAL A 156 -27.00 -4.17 -8.37
C VAL A 156 -26.30 -5.53 -8.42
N ILE A 157 -26.22 -6.19 -7.27
CA ILE A 157 -25.58 -7.49 -7.13
C ILE A 157 -26.61 -8.43 -6.54
N GLN A 158 -27.19 -9.28 -7.37
CA GLN A 158 -28.21 -10.24 -7.00
C GLN A 158 -27.89 -11.56 -7.67
N ASP A 159 -27.60 -12.58 -6.86
CA ASP A 159 -27.28 -13.94 -7.31
C ASP A 159 -26.22 -13.97 -8.42
N MET A 160 -25.11 -13.25 -8.22
CA MET A 160 -24.04 -13.10 -9.22
C MET A 160 -22.78 -13.87 -8.82
N ARG A 161 -21.94 -14.16 -9.79
CA ARG A 161 -20.67 -14.86 -9.59
C ARG A 161 -19.49 -14.01 -10.02
N MET A 162 -18.44 -13.93 -9.18
CA MET A 162 -17.17 -13.31 -9.52
C MET A 162 -16.03 -14.32 -9.39
N LEU A 163 -15.61 -14.89 -10.51
CA LEU A 163 -14.52 -15.87 -10.58
C LEU A 163 -13.36 -15.38 -11.46
N PRO A 164 -12.09 -15.72 -11.17
CA PRO A 164 -11.68 -16.49 -9.98
C PRO A 164 -11.79 -15.66 -8.69
N GLN A 165 -12.08 -16.32 -7.60
CA GLN A 165 -11.87 -15.74 -6.26
C GLN A 165 -10.37 -15.73 -5.93
N PRO A 166 -9.90 -14.91 -4.97
CA PRO A 166 -8.50 -14.90 -4.55
C PRO A 166 -8.06 -16.26 -4.03
N VAL A 167 -6.89 -16.76 -4.48
CA VAL A 167 -6.29 -18.03 -4.04
C VAL A 167 -5.99 -18.08 -2.53
N LYS A 168 -5.81 -16.90 -1.92
CA LYS A 168 -5.66 -16.68 -0.47
C LYS A 168 -6.34 -15.38 -0.11
N PRO A 169 -6.79 -15.18 1.14
CA PRO A 169 -7.27 -13.87 1.59
C PRO A 169 -6.26 -12.76 1.27
N ILE A 170 -6.75 -11.62 0.81
CA ILE A 170 -5.93 -10.44 0.56
C ILE A 170 -5.90 -9.61 1.84
N PRO A 171 -4.75 -9.47 2.53
CA PRO A 171 -4.67 -8.64 3.72
C PRO A 171 -4.96 -7.18 3.38
N ILE A 172 -5.82 -6.51 4.17
CA ILE A 172 -6.20 -5.11 3.99
C ILE A 172 -5.63 -4.26 5.13
N TRP A 173 -4.69 -3.36 4.79
CA TRP A 173 -4.10 -2.41 5.73
C TRP A 173 -4.60 -1.01 5.47
N ILE A 174 -5.11 -0.34 6.49
CA ILE A 174 -5.74 0.98 6.35
C ILE A 174 -4.74 2.10 6.54
N GLY A 175 -4.65 2.97 5.54
CA GLY A 175 -3.84 4.19 5.56
C GLY A 175 -4.47 5.34 6.33
N GLY A 176 -3.60 6.18 6.91
CA GLY A 176 -3.97 7.40 7.59
C GLY A 176 -3.95 7.31 9.12
N SER A 177 -3.94 8.49 9.77
CA SER A 177 -3.81 8.62 11.23
C SER A 177 -5.03 9.26 11.92
N SER A 178 -6.11 9.55 11.16
CA SER A 178 -7.35 10.07 11.76
C SER A 178 -8.06 8.99 12.58
N GLU A 179 -8.88 9.41 13.56
CA GLU A 179 -9.68 8.48 14.36
C GLU A 179 -10.51 7.52 13.52
N ALA A 180 -11.10 8.01 12.43
CA ALA A 180 -11.86 7.18 11.50
C ALA A 180 -10.98 6.14 10.76
N ALA A 181 -9.74 6.50 10.41
CA ALA A 181 -8.79 5.57 9.79
C ALA A 181 -8.34 4.49 10.78
N LEU A 182 -8.00 4.87 12.01
CA LEU A 182 -7.61 3.93 13.07
C LEU A 182 -8.76 2.98 13.44
N ALA A 183 -9.99 3.50 13.51
CA ALA A 183 -11.18 2.67 13.75
C ALA A 183 -11.44 1.65 12.63
N ARG A 184 -11.13 1.99 11.36
CA ARG A 184 -11.19 1.05 10.23
C ARG A 184 -10.09 0.00 10.33
N ALA A 185 -8.85 0.43 10.58
CA ALA A 185 -7.71 -0.47 10.71
C ALA A 185 -7.96 -1.56 11.76
N MET A 186 -8.51 -1.19 12.92
CA MET A 186 -8.82 -2.14 14.00
C MET A 186 -9.83 -3.23 13.62
N ARG A 187 -10.60 -3.07 12.54
CA ARG A 187 -11.56 -4.07 12.04
C ARG A 187 -11.00 -4.95 10.91
N LEU A 188 -9.77 -4.67 10.47
CA LEU A 188 -9.12 -5.32 9.34
C LEU A 188 -7.74 -5.88 9.74
N ASP A 189 -6.85 -6.11 8.78
CA ASP A 189 -5.62 -6.86 8.99
C ASP A 189 -4.41 -6.01 9.39
N GLY A 190 -4.51 -4.67 9.29
CA GLY A 190 -3.42 -3.81 9.69
C GLY A 190 -3.67 -2.31 9.55
N TRP A 191 -2.74 -1.56 10.11
CA TRP A 191 -2.62 -0.12 9.96
C TRP A 191 -1.36 0.23 9.16
N HIS A 192 -1.49 1.15 8.20
CA HIS A 192 -0.40 1.64 7.35
C HIS A 192 -0.27 3.15 7.49
N GLY A 193 0.49 3.60 8.48
CA GLY A 193 0.80 5.02 8.69
C GLY A 193 1.75 5.58 7.64
N SER A 194 1.81 6.89 7.53
CA SER A 194 2.70 7.56 6.59
C SER A 194 3.27 8.85 7.18
N ARG A 195 4.56 9.08 6.97
CA ARG A 195 5.28 10.33 7.32
C ARG A 195 5.18 10.74 8.79
N LEU A 196 5.09 9.78 9.68
CA LEU A 196 5.18 10.00 11.12
C LEU A 196 6.61 9.69 11.57
N SER A 197 7.17 10.52 12.46
CA SER A 197 8.40 10.16 13.16
C SER A 197 8.17 8.99 14.13
N PRO A 198 9.19 8.28 14.60
CA PRO A 198 9.03 7.23 15.61
C PRO A 198 8.26 7.71 16.85
N GLU A 199 8.57 8.94 17.33
CA GLU A 199 7.93 9.55 18.50
C GLU A 199 6.43 9.85 18.24
N ALA A 200 6.09 10.32 17.03
CA ALA A 200 4.71 10.58 16.64
C ALA A 200 3.92 9.28 16.39
N ALA A 201 4.58 8.23 15.94
CA ALA A 201 3.96 6.92 15.72
C ALA A 201 3.71 6.15 17.03
N ALA A 202 4.60 6.25 18.01
CA ALA A 202 4.58 5.46 19.26
C ALA A 202 3.22 5.48 19.99
N PRO A 203 2.55 6.64 20.23
CA PRO A 203 1.25 6.65 20.90
C PRO A 203 0.15 5.96 20.08
N ILE A 204 0.19 6.07 18.75
CA ILE A 204 -0.77 5.40 17.87
C ILE A 204 -0.54 3.88 17.91
N VAL A 205 0.71 3.45 17.81
CA VAL A 205 1.12 2.04 17.87
C VAL A 205 0.68 1.40 19.20
N ARG A 206 0.95 2.06 20.33
CA ARG A 206 0.53 1.58 21.65
C ARG A 206 -0.97 1.37 21.71
N ARG A 207 -1.76 2.38 21.32
CA ARG A 207 -3.22 2.31 21.30
C ARG A 207 -3.75 1.19 20.40
N LEU A 208 -3.13 0.98 19.24
CA LEU A 208 -3.51 -0.11 18.33
C LEU A 208 -3.19 -1.47 18.96
N ARG A 209 -2.02 -1.66 19.58
CA ARG A 209 -1.63 -2.90 20.24
C ARG A 209 -2.47 -3.23 21.46
N GLU A 210 -2.89 -2.25 22.23
CA GLU A 210 -3.82 -2.44 23.35
C GLU A 210 -5.17 -3.05 22.90
N LYS A 211 -5.64 -2.67 21.70
CA LYS A 211 -6.92 -3.15 21.15
C LYS A 211 -6.78 -4.36 20.22
N ARG A 212 -5.64 -4.52 19.60
CA ARG A 212 -5.28 -5.60 18.67
C ARG A 212 -3.92 -6.19 19.06
N PRO A 213 -3.88 -6.99 20.16
CA PRO A 213 -2.64 -7.62 20.62
C PRO A 213 -2.18 -8.78 19.74
N ASP A 214 -3.04 -9.28 18.84
CA ASP A 214 -2.76 -10.34 17.90
C ASP A 214 -1.58 -9.98 16.98
N ARG A 215 -0.65 -10.90 16.80
CA ARG A 215 0.55 -10.72 15.96
C ARG A 215 0.21 -10.64 14.47
N GLU A 216 -0.93 -11.14 14.07
CA GLU A 216 -1.43 -11.09 12.70
C GLU A 216 -1.80 -9.67 12.29
N PHE A 217 -2.26 -8.83 13.24
CA PHE A 217 -2.50 -7.43 12.99
C PHE A 217 -1.19 -6.69 12.74
N THR A 218 -0.96 -6.27 11.49
CA THR A 218 0.26 -5.60 11.10
C THR A 218 0.21 -4.10 11.41
N ILE A 219 1.25 -3.62 12.10
CA ILE A 219 1.52 -2.18 12.24
C ILE A 219 2.64 -1.83 11.26
N SER A 220 2.26 -1.13 10.21
CA SER A 220 3.13 -0.71 9.12
C SER A 220 3.25 0.81 9.07
N LEU A 221 4.40 1.31 8.65
CA LEU A 221 4.61 2.75 8.44
C LEU A 221 5.46 2.99 7.19
N ARG A 222 5.01 3.93 6.32
CA ARG A 222 5.81 4.44 5.20
C ARG A 222 6.55 5.69 5.62
N SER A 223 7.85 5.73 5.33
CA SER A 223 8.67 6.91 5.54
C SER A 223 9.76 7.03 4.48
N SER A 224 10.14 8.29 4.16
CA SER A 224 11.20 8.57 3.19
C SER A 224 12.56 8.51 3.86
N TRP A 225 13.56 8.09 3.10
CA TRP A 225 14.95 8.12 3.49
C TRP A 225 15.79 8.82 2.41
N ASP A 226 16.62 9.79 2.80
CA ASP A 226 17.42 10.63 1.90
C ASP A 226 18.90 10.78 2.33
N SER A 227 19.31 10.18 3.45
CA SER A 227 20.68 10.25 3.95
C SER A 227 21.58 9.15 3.35
N LYS A 228 22.89 9.47 3.25
CA LYS A 228 23.93 8.52 2.84
C LYS A 228 24.70 7.91 4.02
N ASP A 229 24.28 8.18 5.24
CA ASP A 229 24.89 7.67 6.47
C ASP A 229 24.23 6.34 6.89
N ASP A 230 25.00 5.26 6.86
CA ASP A 230 24.52 3.92 7.21
C ASP A 230 24.24 3.79 8.72
N ALA A 231 25.00 4.48 9.58
CA ALA A 231 24.77 4.48 11.03
C ALA A 231 23.46 5.22 11.35
N ALA A 232 23.21 6.37 10.69
CA ALA A 232 21.95 7.09 10.82
C ALA A 232 20.76 6.28 10.31
N LEU A 233 20.91 5.51 9.22
CA LEU A 233 19.88 4.60 8.72
C LEU A 233 19.57 3.48 9.72
N GLY A 234 20.61 2.87 10.30
CA GLY A 234 20.45 1.83 11.32
C GLY A 234 19.72 2.35 12.56
N ALA A 235 20.11 3.51 13.06
CA ALA A 235 19.45 4.18 14.19
C ALA A 235 17.99 4.52 13.88
N TRP A 236 17.71 5.01 12.67
CA TRP A 236 16.36 5.32 12.21
C TRP A 236 15.45 4.08 12.14
N LEU A 237 15.94 2.97 11.58
CA LEU A 237 15.21 1.69 11.56
C LEU A 237 14.96 1.16 12.98
N ALA A 238 15.99 1.21 13.86
CA ALA A 238 15.88 0.79 15.25
C ALA A 238 14.80 1.58 16.00
N ALA A 239 14.77 2.93 15.85
CA ALA A 239 13.80 3.78 16.49
C ALA A 239 12.35 3.44 16.11
N TYR A 240 12.06 3.07 14.87
CA TYR A 240 10.73 2.58 14.49
C TYR A 240 10.43 1.20 15.11
N GLY A 241 11.41 0.32 15.18
CA GLY A 241 11.26 -0.95 15.87
C GLY A 241 10.95 -0.78 17.37
N GLU A 242 11.66 0.10 18.06
CA GLU A 242 11.43 0.47 19.47
C GLU A 242 10.06 1.12 19.68
N ALA A 243 9.58 1.90 18.71
CA ALA A 243 8.22 2.44 18.71
C ALA A 243 7.15 1.36 18.49
N GLY A 244 7.52 0.09 18.23
CA GLY A 244 6.62 -1.05 18.04
C GLY A 244 6.08 -1.22 16.62
N VAL A 245 6.70 -0.56 15.63
CA VAL A 245 6.39 -0.75 14.20
C VAL A 245 6.90 -2.12 13.77
N GLY A 246 6.01 -2.97 13.27
CA GLY A 246 6.35 -4.33 12.82
C GLY A 246 6.80 -4.40 11.35
N HIS A 247 6.46 -3.39 10.57
CA HIS A 247 6.80 -3.27 9.16
C HIS A 247 7.10 -1.82 8.79
N ILE A 248 8.25 -1.56 8.16
CA ILE A 248 8.61 -0.24 7.63
C ILE A 248 8.70 -0.29 6.09
N LEU A 249 7.96 0.58 5.43
CA LEU A 249 8.08 0.82 4.00
C LEU A 249 9.03 1.99 3.78
N VAL A 250 10.21 1.71 3.25
CA VAL A 250 11.20 2.73 2.91
C VAL A 250 10.92 3.29 1.52
N GLU A 251 10.84 4.62 1.43
CA GLU A 251 10.70 5.35 0.18
C GLU A 251 12.02 6.09 -0.12
N PRO A 252 12.88 5.57 -1.02
CA PRO A 252 14.10 6.28 -1.43
C PRO A 252 13.79 7.61 -2.12
N ALA A 253 14.42 8.68 -1.69
CA ALA A 253 14.17 10.04 -2.19
C ALA A 253 14.84 10.35 -3.54
N GLU A 254 15.69 9.46 -4.04
CA GLU A 254 16.51 9.64 -5.23
C GLU A 254 15.67 9.81 -6.50
N ARG A 255 16.12 10.73 -7.36
CA ARG A 255 15.45 11.08 -8.62
C ARG A 255 15.94 10.28 -9.82
N ALA A 256 17.19 9.79 -9.79
CA ALA A 256 17.78 8.92 -10.81
C ALA A 256 17.66 7.47 -10.40
N LEU A 257 17.43 6.57 -11.37
CA LEU A 257 17.25 5.15 -11.12
C LEU A 257 18.49 4.50 -10.48
N ASP A 258 19.66 4.76 -11.01
CA ASP A 258 20.90 4.15 -10.51
C ASP A 258 21.24 4.59 -9.07
N ASP A 259 20.91 5.83 -8.70
CA ASP A 259 21.03 6.29 -7.32
C ASP A 259 19.99 5.58 -6.42
N TRP A 260 18.77 5.43 -6.90
CA TRP A 260 17.71 4.70 -6.22
C TRP A 260 18.14 3.25 -5.95
N LEU A 261 18.66 2.54 -6.94
CA LEU A 261 19.13 1.15 -6.81
C LEU A 261 20.27 1.04 -5.77
N ARG A 262 21.22 1.99 -5.75
CA ARG A 262 22.29 2.03 -4.72
C ARG A 262 21.75 2.24 -3.30
N VAL A 263 20.71 3.05 -3.14
CA VAL A 263 20.07 3.24 -1.83
C VAL A 263 19.36 1.95 -1.39
N VAL A 264 18.70 1.25 -2.28
CA VAL A 264 18.06 -0.03 -1.99
C VAL A 264 19.08 -1.06 -1.48
N GLU A 265 20.24 -1.21 -2.13
CA GLU A 265 21.34 -2.07 -1.66
C GLU A 265 21.82 -1.68 -0.25
N ARG A 266 21.93 -0.38 0.01
CA ARG A 266 22.31 0.13 1.33
C ARG A 266 21.26 -0.20 2.38
N VAL A 267 19.98 0.03 2.09
CA VAL A 267 18.88 -0.27 3.02
C VAL A 267 18.84 -1.74 3.35
N ALA A 268 19.01 -2.64 2.36
CA ALA A 268 19.05 -4.09 2.59
C ALA A 268 20.18 -4.47 3.55
N ARG A 269 21.42 -4.04 3.26
CA ARG A 269 22.60 -4.34 4.09
C ARG A 269 22.45 -3.87 5.54
N VAL A 270 21.93 -2.64 5.74
CA VAL A 270 21.74 -2.09 7.09
C VAL A 270 20.59 -2.79 7.82
N ALA A 271 19.51 -3.13 7.11
CA ALA A 271 18.37 -3.81 7.69
C ALA A 271 18.72 -5.23 8.20
N GLU A 272 19.60 -5.97 7.53
CA GLU A 272 20.12 -7.25 7.99
C GLU A 272 20.79 -7.13 9.37
N GLY A 273 21.57 -6.06 9.57
CA GLY A 273 22.27 -5.81 10.86
C GLY A 273 21.36 -5.36 11.99
N VAL A 274 20.16 -4.89 11.72
CA VAL A 274 19.18 -4.47 12.76
C VAL A 274 18.25 -5.62 13.15
N GLN A 275 18.17 -6.69 12.37
CA GLN A 275 17.34 -7.86 12.65
C GLN A 275 18.03 -8.92 13.51
N THR A 276 19.33 -8.83 13.68
CA THR A 276 20.15 -9.68 14.59
C THR A 276 20.24 -9.06 15.97
#